data_3c16122b1dd4a079332630f63da7a8d0
#
_entry.id   3c16122b1dd4a079332630f63da7a8d0
#
_cell.length_a   1.000
_cell.length_b   1.000
_cell.length_c   1.000
_cell.angle_alpha   90.00
_cell.angle_beta   90.00
_cell.angle_gamma   90.00
#
_symmetry.space_group_name_H-M   'P 1'
#
loop_
_entity.id
_entity.type
_entity.pdbx_description
1 polymer ?
#
loop_
_entity_poly.entity_id
_entity_poly.type
_entity_poly.pdbx_seq_one_letter_code
_entity_poly.pdbx_strand_id
1 'polypeptide(L)'
;MDFESKMISREISQLLWEMEKTVGTAESCTGGRIAEAIISVPGASKYFKGGIISYVDEIKMSLLGVDAALLEEKTAVCEEVANQMVVGACKALNTDYADRKSVV
;
A
#
# COMPACT_ATOMS: atom_id res chain seq x y z
N MET A 1 17.98 -0.22 3.91
CA MET A 1 17.26 1.00 3.50
C MET A 1 18.22 2.18 3.54
N ASP A 2 18.22 2.99 2.51
CA ASP A 2 19.15 4.11 2.41
C ASP A 2 18.75 5.31 3.28
N PHE A 3 19.62 6.29 3.37
CA PHE A 3 19.41 7.46 4.21
C PHE A 3 18.20 8.29 3.77
N GLU A 4 18.04 8.47 2.46
CA GLU A 4 16.93 9.25 1.90
C GLU A 4 15.58 8.61 2.21
N SER A 5 15.47 7.29 2.05
CA SER A 5 14.24 6.56 2.36
C SER A 5 13.92 6.64 3.85
N LYS A 6 14.92 6.60 4.71
CA LYS A 6 14.72 6.75 6.15
C LYS A 6 14.21 8.14 6.50
N MET A 7 14.73 9.18 5.88
CA MET A 7 14.28 10.54 6.12
C MET A 7 12.84 10.73 5.67
N ILE A 8 12.48 10.23 4.49
CA ILE A 8 11.11 10.32 3.98
C ILE A 8 10.16 9.56 4.89
N SER A 9 10.54 8.39 5.36
CA SER A 9 9.73 7.60 6.28
C SER A 9 9.46 8.36 7.58
N ARG A 10 10.45 9.06 8.11
CA ARG A 10 10.29 9.87 9.31
C ARG A 10 9.34 11.04 9.09
N GLU A 11 9.44 11.72 7.95
CA GLU A 11 8.56 12.83 7.61
C GLU A 11 7.11 12.37 7.49
N ILE A 12 6.88 11.26 6.80
CA ILE A 12 5.54 10.67 6.65
C ILE A 12 4.99 10.29 8.02
N SER A 13 5.80 9.66 8.86
CA SER A 13 5.42 9.24 10.20
C SER A 13 4.98 10.43 11.04
N GLN A 14 5.74 11.50 11.00
CA GLN A 14 5.40 12.71 11.76
C GLN A 14 4.07 13.32 11.30
N LEU A 15 3.87 13.40 9.99
CA LEU A 15 2.62 13.92 9.44
C LEU A 15 1.41 13.07 9.84
N LEU A 16 1.52 11.76 9.71
CA LEU A 16 0.42 10.86 10.09
C LEU A 16 0.12 10.94 11.58
N TRP A 17 1.15 11.04 12.39
CA TRP A 17 1.00 11.17 13.83
C TRP A 17 0.26 12.47 14.19
N GLU A 18 0.70 13.59 13.63
CA GLU A 18 0.10 14.90 13.90
C GLU A 18 -1.34 15.00 13.39
N MET A 19 -1.61 14.42 12.24
CA MET A 19 -2.95 14.43 11.63
C MET A 19 -3.89 13.40 12.25
N GLU A 20 -3.38 12.51 13.06
CA GLU A 20 -4.14 11.37 13.62
C GLU A 20 -4.79 10.53 12.52
N LYS A 21 -4.05 10.27 11.45
CA LYS A 21 -4.50 9.48 10.31
C LYS A 21 -3.79 8.14 10.25
N THR A 22 -4.41 7.20 9.59
CA THR A 22 -3.88 5.85 9.44
C THR A 22 -3.56 5.55 7.98
N VAL A 23 -2.61 4.64 7.77
CA VAL A 23 -2.15 4.24 6.46
C VAL A 23 -1.99 2.72 6.39
N GLY A 24 -2.21 2.19 5.21
CA GLY A 24 -1.89 0.82 4.86
C GLY A 24 -1.15 0.79 3.54
N THR A 25 -0.73 -0.38 3.12
CA THR A 25 -0.06 -0.57 1.84
C THR A 25 -0.71 -1.67 1.02
N ALA A 26 -0.64 -1.52 -0.29
CA ALA A 26 -1.03 -2.55 -1.24
C ALA A 26 0.12 -2.71 -2.23
N GLU A 27 0.85 -3.80 -2.11
CA GLU A 27 2.08 -3.99 -2.86
C GLU A 27 1.99 -5.20 -3.78
N SER A 28 2.70 -5.13 -4.90
CA SER A 28 2.87 -6.24 -5.83
C SER A 28 4.36 -6.45 -6.09
N CYS A 29 4.94 -5.72 -7.03
CA CYS A 29 6.36 -5.87 -7.40
C CYS A 29 7.34 -5.50 -6.28
N THR A 30 6.96 -4.64 -5.37
CA THR A 30 7.81 -4.22 -4.24
C THR A 30 7.88 -5.24 -3.11
N GLY A 31 6.94 -6.20 -3.07
CA GLY A 31 7.01 -7.36 -2.18
C GLY A 31 7.07 -7.06 -0.69
N GLY A 32 6.56 -5.93 -0.26
CA GLY A 32 6.55 -5.53 1.15
C GLY A 32 7.56 -4.45 1.52
N ARG A 33 8.33 -3.95 0.57
CA ARG A 33 9.36 -2.93 0.85
C ARG A 33 8.80 -1.60 1.31
N ILE A 34 7.61 -1.24 0.83
CA ILE A 34 6.96 0.00 1.25
C ILE A 34 6.52 -0.13 2.71
N ALA A 35 5.89 -1.25 3.05
CA ALA A 35 5.52 -1.53 4.44
C ALA A 35 6.75 -1.54 5.34
N GLU A 36 7.83 -2.19 4.92
CA GLU A 36 9.10 -2.20 5.65
C GLU A 36 9.61 -0.79 5.92
N ALA A 37 9.58 0.08 4.91
CA ALA A 37 10.03 1.45 5.06
C ALA A 37 9.20 2.21 6.11
N ILE A 38 7.88 2.04 6.08
CA ILE A 38 6.99 2.72 7.04
C ILE A 38 7.21 2.21 8.46
N ILE A 39 7.31 0.90 8.66
CA ILE A 39 7.48 0.32 9.99
C ILE A 39 8.90 0.45 10.54
N SER A 40 9.84 0.93 9.74
CA SER A 40 11.20 1.17 10.21
C SER A 40 11.29 2.28 11.26
N VAL A 41 10.27 3.12 11.33
CA VAL A 41 10.20 4.20 12.33
C VAL A 41 9.56 3.65 13.60
N PRO A 42 10.22 3.79 14.78
CA PRO A 42 9.64 3.32 16.03
C PRO A 42 8.27 3.98 16.30
N GLY A 43 7.34 3.19 16.82
CA GLY A 43 5.99 3.66 17.12
C GLY A 43 5.03 3.65 15.95
N ALA A 44 5.41 3.02 14.85
CA ALA A 44 4.58 2.99 13.62
C ALA A 44 3.19 2.37 13.84
N SER A 45 3.01 1.56 14.86
CA SER A 45 1.70 0.95 15.16
C SER A 45 0.62 2.00 15.44
N LYS A 46 0.99 3.22 15.74
CA LYS A 46 0.05 4.31 15.94
C LYS A 46 -0.71 4.68 14.66
N TYR A 47 -0.06 4.57 13.53
CA TYR A 47 -0.63 5.00 12.24
C TYR A 47 -0.61 3.94 11.15
N PHE A 48 0.28 2.98 11.21
CA PHE A 48 0.35 1.91 10.21
C PHE A 48 -0.45 0.70 10.66
N LYS A 49 -1.49 0.34 9.92
CA LYS A 49 -2.36 -0.77 10.29
C LYS A 49 -1.96 -2.10 9.68
N GLY A 50 -1.34 -2.07 8.53
CA GLY A 50 -0.95 -3.30 7.86
C GLY A 50 -0.75 -3.10 6.38
N GLY A 51 -0.37 -4.17 5.70
CA GLY A 51 -0.17 -4.17 4.27
C GLY A 51 -0.63 -5.46 3.65
N ILE A 52 -0.98 -5.41 2.37
CA ILE A 52 -1.38 -6.57 1.59
C ILE A 52 -0.39 -6.69 0.45
N ILE A 53 0.27 -7.84 0.36
CA ILE A 53 1.16 -8.15 -0.75
C ILE A 53 0.35 -9.01 -1.71
N SER A 54 -0.15 -8.40 -2.78
CA SER A 54 -1.03 -9.02 -3.76
C SER A 54 -0.25 -9.36 -5.02
N TYR A 55 0.59 -10.37 -4.93
CA TYR A 55 1.55 -10.67 -5.98
C TYR A 55 0.90 -11.27 -7.23
N VAL A 56 -0.14 -12.07 -7.06
CA VAL A 56 -0.87 -12.70 -8.18
C VAL A 56 -2.26 -12.09 -8.33
N ASP A 57 -2.83 -12.19 -9.52
CA ASP A 57 -4.13 -11.58 -9.83
C ASP A 57 -5.26 -12.10 -8.95
N GLU A 58 -5.24 -13.39 -8.62
CA GLU A 58 -6.23 -13.97 -7.71
C GLU A 58 -6.31 -13.22 -6.39
N ILE A 59 -5.18 -12.85 -5.83
CA ILE A 59 -5.14 -12.12 -4.56
C ILE A 59 -5.56 -10.66 -4.75
N LYS A 60 -5.19 -10.05 -5.88
CA LYS A 60 -5.68 -8.71 -6.21
C LYS A 60 -7.20 -8.67 -6.24
N MET A 61 -7.82 -9.69 -6.79
CA MET A 61 -9.28 -9.79 -6.85
C MET A 61 -9.89 -10.11 -5.49
N SER A 62 -9.40 -11.13 -4.82
CA SER A 62 -10.04 -11.64 -3.59
C SER A 62 -9.85 -10.72 -2.39
N LEU A 63 -8.69 -10.14 -2.21
CA LEU A 63 -8.41 -9.29 -1.05
C LEU A 63 -8.61 -7.79 -1.33
N LEU A 64 -8.33 -7.35 -2.54
CA LEU A 64 -8.38 -5.93 -2.87
C LEU A 64 -9.57 -5.56 -3.75
N GLY A 65 -10.34 -6.54 -4.20
CA GLY A 65 -11.52 -6.28 -5.00
C GLY A 65 -11.24 -5.70 -6.40
N VAL A 66 -10.07 -6.00 -6.94
CA VAL A 66 -9.74 -5.56 -8.30
C VAL A 66 -10.63 -6.28 -9.30
N ASP A 67 -11.13 -5.55 -10.29
CA ASP A 67 -12.03 -6.07 -11.31
C ASP A 67 -11.34 -7.11 -12.19
N ALA A 68 -11.91 -8.31 -12.24
CA ALA A 68 -11.39 -9.41 -13.05
C ALA A 68 -11.35 -9.06 -14.55
N ALA A 69 -12.36 -8.38 -15.04
CA ALA A 69 -12.42 -7.98 -16.45
C ALA A 69 -11.31 -6.99 -16.79
N LEU A 70 -11.00 -6.08 -15.89
CA LEU A 70 -9.93 -5.11 -16.06
C LEU A 70 -8.56 -5.80 -16.09
N LEU A 71 -8.34 -6.78 -15.21
CA LEU A 71 -7.10 -7.56 -15.19
C LEU A 71 -6.92 -8.35 -16.48
N GLU A 72 -8.00 -8.92 -17.01
CA GLU A 72 -7.96 -9.67 -18.26
C GLU A 72 -7.68 -8.76 -19.46
N GLU A 73 -8.30 -7.60 -19.51
CA GLU A 73 -8.18 -6.66 -20.62
C GLU A 73 -6.86 -5.90 -20.62
N LYS A 74 -6.46 -5.37 -19.47
CA LYS A 74 -5.32 -4.44 -19.38
C LYS A 74 -4.11 -5.00 -18.63
N THR A 75 -4.22 -6.18 -18.07
CA THR A 75 -3.22 -6.79 -17.20
C THR A 75 -3.03 -6.04 -15.87
N ALA A 76 -2.24 -6.63 -14.96
CA ALA A 76 -1.97 -6.04 -13.66
C ALA A 76 -1.08 -4.78 -13.73
N VAL A 77 -0.44 -4.54 -14.88
CA VAL A 77 0.50 -3.43 -15.05
C VAL A 77 -0.22 -2.25 -15.70
N CYS A 78 -1.13 -1.63 -14.95
CA CYS A 78 -1.81 -0.42 -15.40
C CYS A 78 -2.27 0.42 -14.22
N GLU A 79 -2.49 1.69 -14.48
CA GLU A 79 -2.86 2.65 -13.45
C GLU A 79 -4.22 2.35 -12.84
N GLU A 80 -5.19 1.92 -13.64
CA GLU A 80 -6.53 1.60 -13.16
C GLU A 80 -6.50 0.47 -12.12
N VAL A 81 -5.71 -0.57 -12.37
CA VAL A 81 -5.54 -1.66 -11.40
C VAL A 81 -4.89 -1.15 -10.12
N ALA A 82 -3.84 -0.34 -10.24
CA ALA A 82 -3.17 0.24 -9.08
C ALA A 82 -4.14 1.10 -8.25
N ASN A 83 -4.98 1.88 -8.91
CA ASN A 83 -5.99 2.69 -8.22
C ASN A 83 -7.02 1.84 -7.50
N GLN A 84 -7.47 0.75 -8.12
CA GLN A 84 -8.38 -0.20 -7.47
C GLN A 84 -7.71 -0.90 -6.28
N MET A 85 -6.42 -1.17 -6.36
CA MET A 85 -5.66 -1.74 -5.25
C MET A 85 -5.67 -0.81 -4.04
N VAL A 86 -5.46 0.48 -4.25
CA VAL A 86 -5.50 1.48 -3.17
C VAL A 86 -6.87 1.53 -2.50
N VAL A 87 -7.92 1.61 -3.29
CA VAL A 87 -9.28 1.65 -2.76
C VAL A 87 -9.59 0.37 -1.97
N GLY A 88 -9.23 -0.78 -2.53
CA GLY A 88 -9.42 -2.06 -1.86
C GLY A 88 -8.65 -2.18 -0.56
N ALA A 89 -7.40 -1.69 -0.53
CA ALA A 89 -6.58 -1.72 0.67
C ALA A 89 -7.18 -0.83 1.77
N CYS A 90 -7.62 0.37 1.43
CA CYS A 90 -8.28 1.25 2.41
C CYS A 90 -9.51 0.60 3.01
N LYS A 91 -10.30 -0.09 2.20
CA LYS A 91 -11.49 -0.82 2.70
C LYS A 91 -11.11 -2.01 3.56
N ALA A 92 -10.21 -2.84 3.08
CA ALA A 92 -9.83 -4.07 3.79
C ALA A 92 -9.15 -3.77 5.12
N LEU A 93 -8.31 -2.75 5.18
CA LEU A 93 -7.54 -2.39 6.37
C LEU A 93 -8.20 -1.29 7.21
N ASN A 94 -9.28 -0.70 6.70
CA ASN A 94 -9.97 0.43 7.33
C ASN A 94 -9.00 1.56 7.67
N THR A 95 -8.27 2.01 6.68
CA THR A 95 -7.30 3.10 6.82
C THR A 95 -7.77 4.35 6.08
N ASP A 96 -7.25 5.51 6.49
CA ASP A 96 -7.52 6.77 5.81
C ASP A 96 -6.78 6.89 4.48
N TYR A 97 -5.57 6.32 4.43
CA TYR A 97 -4.72 6.34 3.24
C TYR A 97 -4.19 4.95 2.94
N ALA A 98 -3.81 4.74 1.70
CA ALA A 98 -3.04 3.57 1.32
C ALA A 98 -2.03 3.97 0.25
N ASP A 99 -0.84 3.41 0.35
CA ASP A 99 0.17 3.52 -0.69
C ASP A 99 0.16 2.24 -1.52
N ARG A 100 0.42 2.40 -2.79
CA ARG A 100 0.41 1.28 -3.73
C ARG A 100 1.67 1.30 -4.57
N LYS A 101 2.15 0.12 -4.93
CA LYS A 101 3.19 -0.01 -5.93
C LYS A 101 2.97 -1.27 -6.74
N SER A 102 2.75 -1.06 -8.02
CA SER A 102 2.76 -2.08 -9.04
C SER A 102 3.88 -1.71 -10.03
N VAL A 103 3.98 -2.43 -11.14
CA VAL A 103 5.02 -2.16 -12.15
C VAL A 103 4.62 -0.98 -13.04
N VAL A 104 4.11 0.04 -12.48
CA VAL A 104 3.65 1.20 -13.24
C VAL A 104 4.41 2.44 -12.82
#